data_c8b9310e97fedc0c7873390a1639b8b6
#
_entry.id   c8b9310e97fedc0c7873390a1639b8b6
#
_cell.length_a   1.000
_cell.length_b   1.000
_cell.length_c   1.000
_cell.angle_alpha   90.00
_cell.angle_beta   90.00
_cell.angle_gamma   90.00
#
_symmetry.space_group_name_H-M   'P 1'
#
loop_
_entity.id
_entity.type
_entity.pdbx_description
1 polymer ?
#
loop_
_entity_poly.entity_id
_entity_poly.type
_entity_poly.pdbx_seq_one_letter_code
_entity_poly.pdbx_strand_id
1 'polypeptide(L)'
;MRIAIALFNLGGPDGPDAVEPFLFNLFSDPAIIRVPGFLRRFLARTISRRRAPKARGIYARIGGGSPLLPNTLAQARALEERLRDLGEVRAFPVMRYWHPMTPEAVREIAQFAPDRIVLLPLYPQFSTTTTASSLDAWREEAARAGLAAPMRTLCCYPVEAGFIEALAALVRDGVEAARAKGRPRILFSAHGLPEKVVKAGDPYQWQVEQTAAAAMQRLGDIGADHVVCYQSRVGPLKWIGPDRKSVV
;
A
#
# COMPACT_ATOMS: atom_id res chain seq x y z
N MET A 1 6.84 -28.56 6.47
CA MET A 1 7.51 -27.23 6.56
C MET A 1 6.43 -26.17 6.82
N ARG A 2 6.64 -25.31 7.84
CA ARG A 2 5.75 -24.19 8.15
C ARG A 2 6.30 -22.91 7.53
N ILE A 3 5.48 -22.25 6.71
CA ILE A 3 5.86 -21.02 6.01
C ILE A 3 4.93 -19.91 6.47
N ALA A 4 5.49 -18.84 7.05
CA ALA A 4 4.75 -17.62 7.33
C ALA A 4 4.94 -16.62 6.19
N ILE A 5 3.85 -15.99 5.73
CA ILE A 5 3.90 -14.89 4.77
C ILE A 5 3.43 -13.62 5.49
N ALA A 6 4.34 -12.69 5.72
CA ALA A 6 4.02 -11.38 6.28
C ALA A 6 3.53 -10.45 5.16
N LEU A 7 2.23 -10.16 5.13
CA LEU A 7 1.60 -9.32 4.12
C LEU A 7 1.58 -7.86 4.57
N PHE A 8 2.53 -7.07 4.08
CA PHE A 8 2.60 -5.65 4.45
C PHE A 8 1.56 -4.81 3.72
N ASN A 9 0.81 -4.03 4.49
CA ASN A 9 -0.10 -3.04 3.96
C ASN A 9 -0.15 -1.80 4.86
N LEU A 10 -0.75 -0.72 4.36
CA LEU A 10 -0.78 0.56 5.04
C LEU A 10 -1.58 0.50 6.36
N GLY A 11 -2.64 -0.27 6.37
CA GLY A 11 -3.68 -0.21 7.38
C GLY A 11 -4.68 0.92 7.11
N GLY A 12 -5.79 0.86 7.80
CA GLY A 12 -6.83 1.88 7.71
C GLY A 12 -7.80 1.77 8.88
N PRO A 13 -8.47 2.87 9.25
CA PRO A 13 -9.37 2.87 10.40
C PRO A 13 -10.55 1.93 10.15
N ASP A 14 -10.85 1.09 11.11
CA ASP A 14 -11.96 0.12 11.10
C ASP A 14 -13.30 0.71 11.55
N GLY A 15 -13.30 1.96 12.02
CA GLY A 15 -14.48 2.70 12.40
C GLY A 15 -14.21 4.20 12.59
N PRO A 16 -15.25 5.00 12.86
CA PRO A 16 -15.14 6.45 13.02
C PRO A 16 -14.16 6.88 14.12
N ASP A 17 -14.13 6.13 15.23
CA ASP A 17 -13.26 6.44 16.38
C ASP A 17 -11.79 6.09 16.11
N ALA A 18 -11.54 5.15 15.20
CA ALA A 18 -10.20 4.76 14.76
C ALA A 18 -9.53 5.80 13.85
N VAL A 19 -10.29 6.74 13.26
CA VAL A 19 -9.76 7.68 12.25
C VAL A 19 -8.67 8.58 12.82
N GLU A 20 -8.87 9.20 13.98
CA GLU A 20 -7.88 10.10 14.56
C GLU A 20 -6.62 9.36 15.02
N PRO A 21 -6.71 8.23 15.75
CA PRO A 21 -5.55 7.40 16.10
C PRO A 21 -4.78 6.90 14.87
N PHE A 22 -5.46 6.43 13.84
CA PHE A 22 -4.83 6.03 12.58
C PHE A 22 -4.02 7.17 11.95
N LEU A 23 -4.62 8.37 11.83
CA LEU A 23 -3.94 9.53 11.31
C LEU A 23 -2.74 9.96 12.18
N PHE A 24 -2.87 9.83 13.50
CA PHE A 24 -1.76 10.10 14.41
C PHE A 24 -0.59 9.14 14.18
N ASN A 25 -0.85 7.85 14.03
CA ASN A 25 0.17 6.86 13.73
C ASN A 25 0.86 7.17 12.38
N LEU A 26 0.07 7.45 11.34
CA LEU A 26 0.56 7.81 10.01
C LEU A 26 1.50 9.04 10.06
N PHE A 27 1.07 10.13 10.70
CA PHE A 27 1.89 11.35 10.78
C PHE A 27 3.04 11.28 11.80
N SER A 28 3.06 10.24 12.64
CA SER A 28 4.16 9.97 13.55
C SER A 28 5.34 9.24 12.89
N ASP A 29 5.17 8.74 11.66
CA ASP A 29 6.24 8.05 10.93
C ASP A 29 7.29 9.05 10.42
N PRO A 30 8.61 8.82 10.72
CA PRO A 30 9.70 9.64 10.18
C PRO A 30 9.79 9.60 8.65
N ALA A 31 9.31 8.53 8.00
CA ALA A 31 9.24 8.45 6.55
C ALA A 31 8.25 9.46 5.95
N ILE A 32 7.22 9.85 6.70
CA ILE A 32 6.17 10.80 6.29
C ILE A 32 6.53 12.24 6.72
N ILE A 33 6.90 12.45 8.01
CA ILE A 33 7.28 13.77 8.55
C ILE A 33 8.71 13.71 9.05
N ARG A 34 9.65 14.23 8.25
CA ARG A 34 11.10 14.21 8.50
C ARG A 34 11.54 15.38 9.36
N VAL A 35 11.18 15.36 10.67
CA VAL A 35 11.60 16.32 11.68
C VAL A 35 11.98 15.57 12.98
N PRO A 36 12.68 16.21 13.94
CA PRO A 36 12.98 15.59 15.24
C PRO A 36 11.74 14.99 15.92
N GLY A 37 11.92 13.88 16.64
CA GLY A 37 10.82 13.03 17.13
C GLY A 37 9.79 13.78 17.99
N PHE A 38 10.24 14.66 18.89
CA PHE A 38 9.34 15.45 19.75
C PHE A 38 8.45 16.40 18.94
N LEU A 39 9.05 17.09 17.94
CA LEU A 39 8.33 17.99 17.05
C LEU A 39 7.37 17.19 16.13
N ARG A 40 7.81 16.05 15.64
CA ARG A 40 6.97 15.16 14.82
C ARG A 40 5.72 14.71 15.58
N ARG A 41 5.85 14.27 16.84
CA ARG A 41 4.69 13.86 17.65
C ARG A 41 3.72 15.01 17.91
N PHE A 42 4.22 16.23 18.17
CA PHE A 42 3.39 17.42 18.30
C PHE A 42 2.64 17.72 16.99
N LEU A 43 3.35 17.74 15.86
CA LEU A 43 2.75 17.96 14.55
C LEU A 43 1.72 16.85 14.20
N ALA A 44 2.07 15.59 14.43
CA ALA A 44 1.16 14.47 14.21
C ALA A 44 -0.15 14.63 14.96
N ARG A 45 -0.08 14.99 16.26
CA ARG A 45 -1.28 15.23 17.09
C ARG A 45 -2.13 16.39 16.56
N THR A 46 -1.50 17.49 16.18
CA THR A 46 -2.20 18.67 15.66
C THR A 46 -2.86 18.39 14.31
N ILE A 47 -2.12 17.72 13.40
CA ILE A 47 -2.61 17.40 12.05
C ILE A 47 -3.74 16.37 12.14
N SER A 48 -3.59 15.30 12.93
CA SER A 48 -4.60 14.25 13.04
C SER A 48 -5.92 14.81 13.56
N ARG A 49 -5.90 15.60 14.63
CA ARG A 49 -7.11 16.25 15.18
C ARG A 49 -7.82 17.12 14.15
N ARG A 50 -7.07 17.96 13.42
CA ARG A 50 -7.64 18.86 12.41
C ARG A 50 -8.21 18.11 11.20
N ARG A 51 -7.60 16.97 10.82
CA ARG A 51 -8.02 16.19 9.64
C ARG A 51 -9.08 15.13 9.94
N ALA A 52 -9.18 14.67 11.20
CA ALA A 52 -10.09 13.60 11.57
C ALA A 52 -11.56 13.87 11.21
N PRO A 53 -12.14 15.06 11.44
CA PRO A 53 -13.54 15.30 11.07
C PRO A 53 -13.80 15.13 9.58
N LYS A 54 -12.92 15.68 8.73
CA LYS A 54 -13.03 15.54 7.27
C LYS A 54 -12.82 14.09 6.84
N ALA A 55 -11.86 13.39 7.42
CA ALA A 55 -11.59 12.00 7.11
C ALA A 55 -12.76 11.09 7.51
N ARG A 56 -13.36 11.28 8.70
CA ARG A 56 -14.59 10.57 9.10
C ARG A 56 -15.69 10.72 8.08
N GLY A 57 -15.94 11.94 7.58
CA GLY A 57 -16.94 12.17 6.53
C GLY A 57 -16.62 11.46 5.19
N ILE A 58 -15.34 11.25 4.87
CA ILE A 58 -14.93 10.46 3.70
C ILE A 58 -15.18 8.98 3.94
N TYR A 59 -14.73 8.44 5.09
CA TYR A 59 -14.95 7.03 5.44
C TYR A 59 -16.42 6.68 5.58
N ALA A 60 -17.26 7.59 6.08
CA ALA A 60 -18.71 7.39 6.17
C ALA A 60 -19.35 7.06 4.80
N ARG A 61 -18.80 7.61 3.70
CA ARG A 61 -19.30 7.35 2.34
C ARG A 61 -18.94 5.96 1.79
N ILE A 62 -18.03 5.26 2.44
CA ILE A 62 -17.57 3.92 2.05
C ILE A 62 -17.84 2.86 3.12
N GLY A 63 -18.85 3.10 3.99
CA GLY A 63 -19.27 2.14 5.00
C GLY A 63 -18.74 2.41 6.42
N GLY A 64 -18.15 3.59 6.68
CA GLY A 64 -17.71 4.01 8.02
C GLY A 64 -16.28 3.62 8.40
N GLY A 65 -15.66 2.69 7.68
CA GLY A 65 -14.30 2.23 7.89
C GLY A 65 -13.56 1.94 6.58
N SER A 66 -12.31 1.54 6.70
CA SER A 66 -11.50 1.12 5.55
C SER A 66 -11.76 -0.34 5.20
N PRO A 67 -12.00 -0.70 3.94
CA PRO A 67 -12.11 -2.09 3.50
C PRO A 67 -10.74 -2.79 3.40
N LEU A 68 -9.65 -2.13 3.77
CA LEU A 68 -8.29 -2.61 3.51
C LEU A 68 -7.97 -3.92 4.25
N LEU A 69 -8.33 -4.01 5.55
CA LEU A 69 -8.08 -5.23 6.31
C LEU A 69 -8.92 -6.42 5.82
N PRO A 70 -10.24 -6.32 5.60
CA PRO A 70 -11.03 -7.39 4.99
C PRO A 70 -10.48 -7.86 3.65
N ASN A 71 -10.06 -6.93 2.79
CA ASN A 71 -9.47 -7.26 1.49
C ASN A 71 -8.10 -7.95 1.65
N THR A 72 -7.25 -7.49 2.57
CA THR A 72 -5.96 -8.13 2.86
C THR A 72 -6.15 -9.55 3.41
N LEU A 73 -7.13 -9.77 4.27
CA LEU A 73 -7.48 -11.11 4.78
C LEU A 73 -8.00 -12.03 3.67
N ALA A 74 -8.75 -11.51 2.70
CA ALA A 74 -9.18 -12.28 1.54
C ALA A 74 -7.97 -12.69 0.67
N GLN A 75 -7.02 -11.77 0.45
CA GLN A 75 -5.76 -12.05 -0.25
C GLN A 75 -4.90 -13.08 0.52
N ALA A 76 -4.84 -12.97 1.86
CA ALA A 76 -4.15 -13.94 2.71
C ALA A 76 -4.68 -15.36 2.50
N ARG A 77 -6.02 -15.54 2.60
CA ARG A 77 -6.66 -16.84 2.38
C ARG A 77 -6.42 -17.39 0.97
N ALA A 78 -6.49 -16.55 -0.05
CA ALA A 78 -6.23 -16.96 -1.44
C ALA A 78 -4.77 -17.42 -1.64
N LEU A 79 -3.80 -16.77 -0.97
CA LEU A 79 -2.40 -17.20 -1.01
C LEU A 79 -2.18 -18.51 -0.27
N GLU A 80 -2.75 -18.67 0.92
CA GLU A 80 -2.68 -19.93 1.69
C GLU A 80 -3.20 -21.10 0.88
N GLU A 81 -4.38 -20.96 0.26
CA GLU A 81 -4.98 -21.98 -0.59
C GLU A 81 -4.09 -22.29 -1.83
N ARG A 82 -3.57 -21.24 -2.48
CA ARG A 82 -2.74 -21.40 -3.68
C ARG A 82 -1.40 -22.07 -3.40
N LEU A 83 -0.88 -21.91 -2.19
CA LEU A 83 0.46 -22.36 -1.80
C LEU A 83 0.44 -23.61 -0.87
N ARG A 84 -0.72 -24.21 -0.64
CA ARG A 84 -0.90 -25.34 0.28
C ARG A 84 0.02 -26.53 -0.01
N ASP A 85 0.40 -26.74 -1.26
CA ASP A 85 1.28 -27.85 -1.67
C ASP A 85 2.74 -27.65 -1.22
N LEU A 86 3.11 -26.44 -0.74
CA LEU A 86 4.44 -26.14 -0.21
C LEU A 86 4.59 -26.54 1.27
N GLY A 87 3.49 -26.89 1.95
CA GLY A 87 3.43 -27.24 3.36
C GLY A 87 2.34 -26.48 4.11
N GLU A 88 2.50 -26.31 5.41
CA GLU A 88 1.60 -25.48 6.23
C GLU A 88 1.92 -24.00 6.01
N VAL A 89 1.19 -23.36 5.11
CA VAL A 89 1.37 -21.94 4.77
C VAL A 89 0.33 -21.12 5.52
N ARG A 90 0.78 -20.06 6.22
CA ARG A 90 -0.10 -19.05 6.82
C ARG A 90 0.33 -17.65 6.43
N ALA A 91 -0.62 -16.82 6.05
CA ALA A 91 -0.40 -15.43 5.67
C ALA A 91 -0.96 -14.49 6.73
N PHE A 92 -0.12 -13.59 7.23
CA PHE A 92 -0.39 -12.70 8.34
C PHE A 92 -0.42 -11.26 7.83
N PRO A 93 -1.53 -10.54 7.92
CA PRO A 93 -1.56 -9.11 7.66
C PRO A 93 -0.63 -8.36 8.64
N VAL A 94 0.19 -7.48 8.09
CA VAL A 94 1.12 -6.62 8.85
C VAL A 94 0.84 -5.19 8.46
N MET A 95 0.04 -4.51 9.26
CA MET A 95 -0.37 -3.15 8.97
C MET A 95 0.61 -2.13 9.55
N ARG A 96 0.93 -1.10 8.76
CA ARG A 96 1.90 -0.09 9.17
C ARG A 96 1.34 0.91 10.19
N TYR A 97 0.08 1.30 10.03
CA TYR A 97 -0.50 2.42 10.81
C TYR A 97 -1.80 2.09 11.53
N TRP A 98 -2.32 0.87 11.39
CA TRP A 98 -3.49 0.38 12.12
C TRP A 98 -3.38 -1.12 12.38
N HIS A 99 -4.32 -1.70 13.09
CA HIS A 99 -4.31 -3.11 13.48
C HIS A 99 -4.60 -4.08 12.31
N PRO A 100 -3.98 -5.28 12.34
CA PRO A 100 -2.89 -5.71 13.25
C PRO A 100 -1.58 -5.00 12.91
N MET A 101 -1.03 -4.29 13.89
CA MET A 101 0.24 -3.56 13.73
C MET A 101 1.44 -4.53 13.72
N THR A 102 2.59 -4.04 13.26
CA THR A 102 3.82 -4.85 13.14
C THR A 102 4.16 -5.63 14.42
N PRO A 103 4.11 -5.06 15.66
CA PRO A 103 4.39 -5.82 16.87
C PRO A 103 3.40 -6.96 17.15
N GLU A 104 2.13 -6.79 16.77
CA GLU A 104 1.08 -7.80 16.92
C GLU A 104 1.32 -8.97 15.97
N ALA A 105 1.52 -8.64 14.68
CA ALA A 105 1.78 -9.63 13.65
C ALA A 105 3.08 -10.42 13.91
N VAL A 106 4.13 -9.76 14.38
CA VAL A 106 5.39 -10.45 14.77
C VAL A 106 5.15 -11.47 15.88
N ARG A 107 4.35 -11.13 16.91
CA ARG A 107 4.00 -12.08 17.97
C ARG A 107 3.21 -13.28 17.45
N GLU A 108 2.22 -13.06 16.59
CA GLU A 108 1.44 -14.14 15.98
C GLU A 108 2.32 -15.06 15.12
N ILE A 109 3.22 -14.48 14.32
CA ILE A 109 4.16 -15.25 13.51
C ILE A 109 5.15 -16.03 14.39
N ALA A 110 5.63 -15.45 15.49
CA ALA A 110 6.48 -16.16 16.43
C ALA A 110 5.76 -17.34 17.08
N GLN A 111 4.47 -17.18 17.45
CA GLN A 111 3.64 -18.27 17.98
C GLN A 111 3.39 -19.38 16.94
N PHE A 112 3.29 -19.04 15.68
CA PHE A 112 3.18 -20.00 14.58
C PHE A 112 4.47 -20.82 14.44
N ALA A 113 5.60 -20.33 14.94
CA ALA A 113 6.92 -20.96 14.90
C ALA A 113 7.30 -21.45 13.48
N PRO A 114 7.41 -20.54 12.49
CA PRO A 114 7.66 -20.92 11.10
C PRO A 114 9.09 -21.41 10.89
N ASP A 115 9.26 -22.33 9.92
CA ASP A 115 10.58 -22.73 9.41
C ASP A 115 11.16 -21.66 8.46
N ARG A 116 10.30 -20.89 7.81
CA ARG A 116 10.66 -19.80 6.88
C ARG A 116 9.64 -18.67 6.92
N ILE A 117 10.10 -17.44 6.67
CA ILE A 117 9.26 -16.27 6.58
C ILE A 117 9.45 -15.59 5.22
N VAL A 118 8.36 -15.27 4.54
CA VAL A 118 8.35 -14.46 3.33
C VAL A 118 7.77 -13.09 3.67
N LEU A 119 8.53 -12.04 3.39
CA LEU A 119 8.09 -10.65 3.57
C LEU A 119 7.54 -10.16 2.23
N LEU A 120 6.22 -9.98 2.15
CA LEU A 120 5.50 -9.65 0.92
C LEU A 120 4.76 -8.31 1.08
N PRO A 121 5.33 -7.19 0.62
CA PRO A 121 4.60 -5.93 0.50
C PRO A 121 3.47 -6.04 -0.52
N LEU A 122 2.26 -5.63 -0.11
CA LEU A 122 1.12 -5.50 -1.03
C LEU A 122 1.13 -4.13 -1.74
N TYR A 123 2.31 -3.54 -1.84
CA TYR A 123 2.64 -2.37 -2.68
C TYR A 123 3.43 -2.87 -3.87
N PRO A 124 2.85 -2.97 -5.08
CA PRO A 124 3.57 -3.48 -6.25
C PRO A 124 4.80 -2.66 -6.60
N GLN A 125 4.74 -1.34 -6.34
CA GLN A 125 5.84 -0.41 -6.54
C GLN A 125 6.55 -0.12 -5.22
N PHE A 126 7.87 -0.15 -5.24
CA PHE A 126 8.69 0.24 -4.10
C PHE A 126 8.65 1.75 -3.86
N SER A 127 8.54 2.14 -2.60
CA SER A 127 8.84 3.50 -2.15
C SER A 127 9.52 3.47 -0.78
N THR A 128 10.40 4.43 -0.54
CA THR A 128 10.99 4.68 0.78
C THR A 128 9.95 5.07 1.82
N THR A 129 8.79 5.56 1.39
CA THR A 129 7.69 5.98 2.26
C THR A 129 6.67 4.88 2.56
N THR A 130 6.75 3.73 1.89
CA THR A 130 5.85 2.58 2.10
C THR A 130 6.63 1.30 2.39
N THR A 131 7.17 0.66 1.36
CA THR A 131 7.87 -0.62 1.48
C THR A 131 9.06 -0.53 2.45
N ALA A 132 9.92 0.48 2.30
CA ALA A 132 11.07 0.61 3.20
C ALA A 132 10.63 0.86 4.64
N SER A 133 9.70 1.80 4.89
CA SER A 133 9.17 2.06 6.24
C SER A 133 8.56 0.82 6.90
N SER A 134 7.83 -0.01 6.12
CA SER A 134 7.24 -1.25 6.63
C SER A 134 8.31 -2.30 6.97
N LEU A 135 9.32 -2.46 6.11
CA LEU A 135 10.42 -3.39 6.33
C LEU A 135 11.32 -2.97 7.49
N ASP A 136 11.56 -1.68 7.69
CA ASP A 136 12.34 -1.18 8.82
C ASP A 136 11.62 -1.44 10.15
N ALA A 137 10.32 -1.15 10.23
CA ALA A 137 9.51 -1.49 11.40
C ALA A 137 9.49 -3.01 11.67
N TRP A 138 9.41 -3.83 10.62
CA TRP A 138 9.47 -5.28 10.75
C TRP A 138 10.82 -5.73 11.33
N ARG A 139 11.94 -5.24 10.79
CA ARG A 139 13.29 -5.61 11.27
C ARG A 139 13.49 -5.30 12.75
N GLU A 140 13.03 -4.13 13.18
CA GLU A 140 13.09 -3.73 14.58
C GLU A 140 12.28 -4.67 15.48
N GLU A 141 11.04 -4.95 15.12
CA GLU A 141 10.14 -5.79 15.96
C GLU A 141 10.53 -7.26 15.91
N ALA A 142 10.94 -7.80 14.77
CA ALA A 142 11.43 -9.16 14.63
C ALA A 142 12.70 -9.39 15.49
N ALA A 143 13.62 -8.41 15.49
CA ALA A 143 14.80 -8.46 16.33
C ALA A 143 14.46 -8.42 17.84
N ARG A 144 13.53 -7.54 18.25
CA ARG A 144 13.05 -7.46 19.65
C ARG A 144 12.38 -8.76 20.10
N ALA A 145 11.66 -9.42 19.22
CA ALA A 145 10.98 -10.68 19.49
C ALA A 145 11.90 -11.92 19.39
N GLY A 146 13.16 -11.74 19.01
CA GLY A 146 14.08 -12.86 18.80
C GLY A 146 13.67 -13.80 17.66
N LEU A 147 12.97 -13.30 16.64
CA LEU A 147 12.46 -14.09 15.53
C LEU A 147 13.62 -14.45 14.58
N ALA A 148 14.14 -15.68 14.70
CA ALA A 148 15.36 -16.12 14.04
C ALA A 148 15.12 -16.92 12.74
N ALA A 149 13.88 -17.23 12.38
CA ALA A 149 13.57 -18.00 11.16
C ALA A 149 14.14 -17.28 9.92
N PRO A 150 14.69 -18.02 8.93
CA PRO A 150 15.21 -17.45 7.69
C PRO A 150 14.14 -16.64 6.96
N MET A 151 14.48 -15.41 6.54
CA MET A 151 13.57 -14.47 5.89
C MET A 151 13.96 -14.22 4.44
N ARG A 152 12.97 -14.14 3.58
CA ARG A 152 13.11 -13.69 2.19
C ARG A 152 12.16 -12.52 1.95
N THR A 153 12.66 -11.46 1.34
CA THR A 153 11.87 -10.26 1.02
C THR A 153 11.60 -10.17 -0.47
N LEU A 154 10.34 -10.05 -0.84
CA LEU A 154 9.93 -9.62 -2.18
C LEU A 154 9.88 -8.08 -2.15
N CYS A 155 10.85 -7.43 -2.78
CA CYS A 155 10.96 -5.97 -2.73
C CYS A 155 9.80 -5.25 -3.42
N CYS A 156 9.51 -5.65 -4.66
CA CYS A 156 8.51 -5.02 -5.54
C CYS A 156 8.24 -5.93 -6.74
N TYR A 157 7.12 -5.68 -7.44
CA TYR A 157 6.69 -6.47 -8.59
C TYR A 157 5.88 -5.62 -9.59
N PRO A 158 6.42 -4.43 -10.01
CA PRO A 158 5.65 -3.46 -10.80
C PRO A 158 5.25 -3.95 -12.19
N VAL A 159 5.94 -4.94 -12.72
CA VAL A 159 5.71 -5.52 -14.06
C VAL A 159 5.59 -7.05 -14.04
N GLU A 160 5.29 -7.63 -12.87
CA GLU A 160 5.07 -9.07 -12.74
C GLU A 160 3.87 -9.49 -13.60
N ALA A 161 4.01 -10.59 -14.35
CA ALA A 161 3.05 -10.96 -15.39
C ALA A 161 1.62 -11.20 -14.86
N GLY A 162 1.46 -11.91 -13.73
CA GLY A 162 0.15 -12.16 -13.14
C GLY A 162 -0.50 -10.89 -12.60
N PHE A 163 0.30 -9.99 -12.02
CA PHE A 163 -0.18 -8.69 -11.58
C PHE A 163 -0.65 -7.82 -12.76
N ILE A 164 0.14 -7.77 -13.85
CA ILE A 164 -0.22 -7.01 -15.05
C ILE A 164 -1.45 -7.62 -15.74
N GLU A 165 -1.57 -8.95 -15.80
CA GLU A 165 -2.75 -9.61 -16.34
C GLU A 165 -4.03 -9.23 -15.57
N ALA A 166 -3.98 -9.32 -14.24
CA ALA A 166 -5.11 -8.95 -13.38
C ALA A 166 -5.49 -7.46 -13.54
N LEU A 167 -4.48 -6.57 -13.60
CA LEU A 167 -4.71 -5.15 -13.84
C LEU A 167 -5.34 -4.89 -15.22
N ALA A 168 -4.82 -5.53 -16.26
CA ALA A 168 -5.33 -5.38 -17.61
C ALA A 168 -6.78 -5.89 -17.74
N ALA A 169 -7.13 -6.98 -17.07
CA ALA A 169 -8.50 -7.48 -17.05
C ALA A 169 -9.47 -6.44 -16.46
N LEU A 170 -9.14 -5.87 -15.28
CA LEU A 170 -9.94 -4.83 -14.64
C LEU A 170 -10.06 -3.56 -15.49
N VAL A 171 -8.99 -3.16 -16.17
CA VAL A 171 -9.01 -2.00 -17.06
C VAL A 171 -9.92 -2.27 -18.27
N ARG A 172 -9.86 -3.47 -18.85
CA ARG A 172 -10.71 -3.86 -19.97
C ARG A 172 -12.19 -3.77 -19.60
N ASP A 173 -12.57 -4.35 -18.45
CA ASP A 173 -13.95 -4.31 -17.95
C ASP A 173 -14.41 -2.86 -17.72
N GLY A 174 -13.54 -2.02 -17.14
CA GLY A 174 -13.81 -0.61 -16.90
C GLY A 174 -13.99 0.20 -18.21
N VAL A 175 -13.15 -0.06 -19.22
CA VAL A 175 -13.27 0.58 -20.55
C VAL A 175 -14.56 0.16 -21.23
N GLU A 176 -14.91 -1.12 -21.21
CA GLU A 176 -16.14 -1.59 -21.81
C GLU A 176 -17.38 -0.97 -21.16
N ALA A 177 -17.42 -0.92 -19.83
CA ALA A 177 -18.50 -0.26 -19.10
C ALA A 177 -18.61 1.25 -19.40
N ALA A 178 -17.48 1.91 -19.68
CA ALA A 178 -17.45 3.34 -19.97
C ALA A 178 -17.91 3.68 -21.41
N ARG A 179 -17.79 2.75 -22.37
CA ARG A 179 -18.19 2.96 -23.78
C ARG A 179 -19.64 3.38 -23.94
N ALA A 180 -20.53 2.88 -23.09
CA ALA A 180 -21.94 3.24 -23.09
C ALA A 180 -22.18 4.75 -22.77
N LYS A 181 -21.18 5.44 -22.21
CA LYS A 181 -21.26 6.85 -21.79
C LYS A 181 -20.45 7.80 -22.70
N GLY A 182 -19.68 7.26 -23.64
CA GLY A 182 -18.87 8.04 -24.57
C GLY A 182 -17.50 7.41 -24.82
N ARG A 183 -16.56 8.21 -25.37
CA ARG A 183 -15.19 7.76 -25.62
C ARG A 183 -14.43 7.61 -24.30
N PRO A 184 -13.98 6.39 -23.91
CA PRO A 184 -13.30 6.20 -22.65
C PRO A 184 -11.87 6.75 -22.67
N ARG A 185 -11.41 7.22 -21.52
CA ARG A 185 -10.00 7.54 -21.24
C ARG A 185 -9.57 6.83 -19.97
N ILE A 186 -8.43 6.14 -20.01
CA ILE A 186 -7.86 5.41 -18.87
C ILE A 186 -6.98 6.35 -18.06
N LEU A 187 -7.29 6.49 -16.77
CA LEU A 187 -6.48 7.25 -15.82
C LEU A 187 -5.74 6.27 -14.89
N PHE A 188 -4.45 6.06 -15.12
CA PHE A 188 -3.59 5.37 -14.13
C PHE A 188 -3.28 6.35 -12.99
N SER A 189 -4.18 6.40 -12.01
CA SER A 189 -4.14 7.38 -10.93
C SER A 189 -3.39 6.84 -9.72
N ALA A 190 -2.12 7.22 -9.57
CA ALA A 190 -1.28 6.84 -8.47
C ALA A 190 -1.25 7.91 -7.35
N HIS A 191 -0.79 7.54 -6.15
CA HIS A 191 -0.54 8.52 -5.09
C HIS A 191 0.67 9.36 -5.47
N GLY A 192 0.60 10.68 -5.30
CA GLY A 192 1.73 11.56 -5.54
C GLY A 192 2.82 11.43 -4.46
N LEU A 193 4.06 11.74 -4.85
CA LEU A 193 5.17 11.95 -3.91
C LEU A 193 5.73 13.35 -4.08
N PRO A 194 6.31 13.95 -3.03
CA PRO A 194 7.11 15.16 -3.18
C PRO A 194 8.28 14.93 -4.14
N GLU A 195 8.52 15.82 -5.11
CA GLU A 195 9.61 15.71 -6.08
C GLU A 195 10.97 15.45 -5.43
N LYS A 196 11.22 16.04 -4.25
CA LYS A 196 12.46 15.83 -3.50
C LYS A 196 12.70 14.37 -3.11
N VAL A 197 11.65 13.57 -2.91
CA VAL A 197 11.77 12.15 -2.57
C VAL A 197 12.22 11.37 -3.80
N VAL A 198 11.62 11.63 -4.96
CA VAL A 198 12.00 11.01 -6.23
C VAL A 198 13.42 11.44 -6.65
N LYS A 199 13.75 12.73 -6.51
CA LYS A 199 15.11 13.24 -6.79
C LYS A 199 16.19 12.65 -5.86
N ALA A 200 15.79 12.17 -4.68
CA ALA A 200 16.67 11.45 -3.77
C ALA A 200 16.83 9.96 -4.10
N GLY A 201 16.31 9.49 -5.24
CA GLY A 201 16.49 8.13 -5.74
C GLY A 201 15.33 7.17 -5.45
N ASP A 202 14.16 7.66 -5.01
CA ASP A 202 12.98 6.80 -4.83
C ASP A 202 12.46 6.35 -6.21
N PRO A 203 12.38 5.04 -6.52
CA PRO A 203 12.02 4.54 -7.84
C PRO A 203 10.52 4.54 -8.11
N TYR A 204 9.69 4.93 -7.15
CA TYR A 204 8.23 4.78 -7.18
C TYR A 204 7.61 5.35 -8.46
N GLN A 205 7.96 6.59 -8.84
CA GLN A 205 7.39 7.22 -10.03
C GLN A 205 7.69 6.40 -11.28
N TRP A 206 8.95 6.03 -11.49
CA TRP A 206 9.37 5.20 -12.61
C TRP A 206 8.64 3.85 -12.62
N GLN A 207 8.53 3.18 -11.46
CA GLN A 207 7.84 1.89 -11.37
C GLN A 207 6.33 1.99 -11.66
N VAL A 208 5.67 3.08 -11.25
CA VAL A 208 4.27 3.36 -11.63
C VAL A 208 4.13 3.50 -13.15
N GLU A 209 5.01 4.25 -13.78
CA GLU A 209 5.03 4.43 -15.23
C GLU A 209 5.29 3.11 -15.97
N GLN A 210 6.20 2.26 -15.45
CA GLN A 210 6.43 0.91 -16.01
C GLN A 210 5.19 0.01 -15.86
N THR A 211 4.49 0.08 -14.71
CA THR A 211 3.24 -0.68 -14.50
C THR A 211 2.18 -0.26 -15.53
N ALA A 212 1.99 1.04 -15.72
CA ALA A 212 1.02 1.55 -16.68
C ALA A 212 1.38 1.16 -18.14
N ALA A 213 2.66 1.28 -18.51
CA ALA A 213 3.14 0.87 -19.82
C ALA A 213 2.94 -0.63 -20.08
N ALA A 214 3.29 -1.50 -19.12
CA ALA A 214 3.09 -2.93 -19.22
C ALA A 214 1.60 -3.30 -19.31
N ALA A 215 0.72 -2.64 -18.54
CA ALA A 215 -0.71 -2.85 -18.63
C ALA A 215 -1.27 -2.45 -20.01
N MET A 216 -0.84 -1.31 -20.56
CA MET A 216 -1.25 -0.90 -21.90
C MET A 216 -0.72 -1.83 -22.98
N GLN A 217 0.51 -2.29 -22.87
CA GLN A 217 1.08 -3.30 -23.79
C GLN A 217 0.26 -4.60 -23.74
N ARG A 218 -0.15 -5.06 -22.57
CA ARG A 218 -0.98 -6.27 -22.37
C ARG A 218 -2.40 -6.10 -22.93
N LEU A 219 -2.96 -4.89 -22.85
CA LEU A 219 -4.28 -4.55 -23.38
C LEU A 219 -4.30 -4.48 -24.93
N GLY A 220 -3.19 -4.05 -25.54
CA GLY A 220 -3.13 -3.76 -26.98
C GLY A 220 -3.99 -2.57 -27.36
N ASP A 221 -4.48 -2.52 -28.57
CA ASP A 221 -5.42 -1.49 -29.02
C ASP A 221 -6.81 -1.73 -28.43
N ILE A 222 -7.12 -1.00 -27.39
CA ILE A 222 -8.42 -1.04 -26.70
C ILE A 222 -9.35 0.12 -27.11
N GLY A 223 -8.92 0.97 -28.05
CA GLY A 223 -9.71 2.11 -28.52
C GLY A 223 -9.93 3.19 -27.44
N ALA A 224 -9.01 3.32 -26.49
CA ALA A 224 -9.02 4.30 -25.42
C ALA A 224 -7.64 4.91 -25.25
N ASP A 225 -7.55 6.22 -25.10
CA ASP A 225 -6.31 6.87 -24.69
C ASP A 225 -6.06 6.71 -23.18
N HIS A 226 -4.82 6.92 -22.74
CA HIS A 226 -4.47 6.80 -21.35
C HIS A 226 -3.53 7.89 -20.88
N VAL A 227 -3.51 8.11 -19.55
CA VAL A 227 -2.55 9.00 -18.91
C VAL A 227 -2.21 8.48 -17.52
N VAL A 228 -0.92 8.55 -17.15
CA VAL A 228 -0.47 8.37 -15.77
C VAL A 228 -0.59 9.71 -15.06
N CYS A 229 -1.28 9.74 -13.93
CA CYS A 229 -1.50 10.95 -13.16
C CYS A 229 -1.39 10.68 -11.66
N TYR A 230 -1.19 11.75 -10.89
CA TYR A 230 -0.91 11.63 -9.46
C TYR A 230 -1.92 12.43 -8.64
N GLN A 231 -2.33 11.85 -7.50
CA GLN A 231 -3.30 12.44 -6.60
C GLN A 231 -2.74 12.67 -5.19
N SER A 232 -3.54 13.27 -4.32
CA SER A 232 -3.26 13.42 -2.88
C SER A 232 -2.13 14.39 -2.53
N ARG A 233 -1.95 15.45 -3.29
CA ARG A 233 -1.02 16.55 -2.96
C ARG A 233 -1.42 17.21 -1.66
N VAL A 234 -0.46 17.42 -0.75
CA VAL A 234 -0.67 18.03 0.55
C VAL A 234 0.45 19.02 0.89
N GLY A 235 0.07 20.18 1.45
CA GLY A 235 1.02 21.21 1.90
C GLY A 235 1.75 21.95 0.77
N PRO A 236 2.81 22.71 1.09
CA PRO A 236 3.45 23.63 0.16
C PRO A 236 4.54 22.98 -0.72
N LEU A 237 4.78 21.68 -0.58
CA LEU A 237 5.83 21.01 -1.33
C LEU A 237 5.46 20.88 -2.82
N LYS A 238 6.48 20.86 -3.68
CA LYS A 238 6.33 20.49 -5.07
C LYS A 238 6.21 18.97 -5.19
N TRP A 239 5.19 18.52 -5.90
CA TRP A 239 4.82 17.12 -6.07
C TRP A 239 4.98 16.66 -7.51
N ILE A 240 5.26 15.38 -7.73
CA ILE A 240 5.28 14.79 -9.06
C ILE A 240 3.94 14.98 -9.78
N GLY A 241 3.96 15.05 -11.10
CA GLY A 241 2.79 15.32 -11.94
C GLY A 241 2.75 14.47 -13.19
N PRO A 242 1.70 14.65 -13.99
CA PRO A 242 0.58 15.61 -13.86
C PRO A 242 -0.36 15.33 -12.69
N ASP A 243 -1.00 16.38 -12.16
CA ASP A 243 -2.07 16.23 -11.16
C ASP A 243 -3.29 15.60 -11.82
N ARG A 244 -3.92 14.62 -11.15
CA ARG A 244 -5.15 14.00 -11.66
C ARG A 244 -6.23 15.01 -12.04
N LYS A 245 -6.39 16.10 -11.28
CA LYS A 245 -7.39 17.14 -11.57
C LYS A 245 -7.11 17.94 -12.85
N SER A 246 -5.88 17.92 -13.35
CA SER A 246 -5.51 18.65 -14.57
C SER A 246 -5.65 17.82 -15.84
N VAL A 247 -6.00 16.54 -15.73
CA VAL A 247 -6.11 15.59 -16.85
C VAL A 247 -7.50 14.97 -16.99
N VAL A 248 -8.44 15.38 -16.13
CA VAL A 248 -9.87 15.01 -16.15
C VAL A 248 -10.65 16.06 -16.91
#